data_6c3d5ce105457554067f46f6767bc0f0
#
_entry.id   6c3d5ce105457554067f46f6767bc0f0
#
_cell.length_a   1.000
_cell.length_b   1.000
_cell.length_c   1.000
_cell.angle_alpha   90.00
_cell.angle_beta   90.00
_cell.angle_gamma   90.00
#
_symmetry.space_group_name_H-M   'P 1'
#
loop_
_entity.id
_entity.type
_entity.pdbx_description
1 polymer ?
#
loop_
_entity_poly.entity_id
_entity_poly.type
_entity_poly.pdbx_seq_one_letter_code
_entity_poly.pdbx_strand_id
1 'polypeptide(L)'
;MIRKYWYVLIMLLMCSNIGFTQTELPAPRVLFAAENYYHPEHGAYVELYMSFDASSLLYEKKEDYYQARLEVLYVIKKNNTVVKYQKFEVLSPQMPSETSRQDFADVQTMTLKPGEYSVEVSVWDANRKEIPPIKASQPLVVKLKEKQMGMSDFMFQKSIENATEEGPFIKNGMAMTPWLVATIPAFMDHVYLYAEVYNSDFELGANGAYIEKHTLRSLDVDSVFDQYSIVKRVKAAKVNVILKKIDLKDLPQGTYSYTIELFNRENKLVGSNGKQFYRESEIEELTNILASKGLADFESAIRGTTNRDSIVDYFRCIRPLGDRVDQNFIDNNEESSTEILQAFIISFWERTKPENTYEEWIKYRALVAKVNEEFGSANKKGYNTDQGSVYLKYGPPDQIVNRANEPSSYPYIIWQYYAHPKQSNAMYVFYDPSLTFRDYELLHCNIRGEKNNPRWKVILQSRNTPNNDVEQTDGVNHWGSQIDEYYTNPR
;
A
#
# COMPACT_ATOMS: atom_id res chain seq x y z
N MET A 1 74.50 -48.60 2.15
CA MET A 1 73.12 -48.93 1.72
C MET A 1 72.17 -47.82 2.25
N ILE A 2 71.95 -46.76 1.49
CA ILE A 2 71.19 -45.65 1.97
C ILE A 2 69.93 -45.58 1.08
N ARG A 3 68.73 -45.81 1.66
CA ARG A 3 67.43 -45.66 1.03
C ARG A 3 67.00 -44.23 1.13
N LYS A 4 66.87 -43.53 -0.01
CA LYS A 4 66.21 -42.18 -0.15
C LYS A 4 64.70 -42.39 -0.16
N TYR A 5 64.01 -41.72 0.76
CA TYR A 5 62.56 -41.56 0.73
C TYR A 5 62.18 -40.26 0.01
N TRP A 6 61.46 -40.39 -1.07
CA TRP A 6 60.82 -39.26 -1.78
C TRP A 6 59.46 -39.00 -1.15
N TYR A 7 59.29 -37.83 -0.57
CA TYR A 7 57.98 -37.36 -0.17
C TYR A 7 57.38 -36.59 -1.35
N VAL A 8 56.32 -37.10 -1.96
CA VAL A 8 55.46 -36.38 -2.91
C VAL A 8 54.47 -35.55 -2.10
N LEU A 9 54.62 -34.25 -2.13
CA LEU A 9 53.70 -33.30 -1.56
C LEU A 9 52.53 -33.11 -2.53
N ILE A 10 51.40 -33.77 -2.27
CA ILE A 10 50.16 -33.51 -3.03
C ILE A 10 49.53 -32.27 -2.43
N MET A 11 49.62 -31.18 -3.15
CA MET A 11 48.91 -29.94 -2.86
C MET A 11 47.46 -30.06 -3.35
N LEU A 12 46.52 -30.37 -2.42
CA LEU A 12 45.10 -30.38 -2.68
C LEU A 12 44.65 -28.90 -2.85
N LEU A 13 44.47 -28.46 -4.10
CA LEU A 13 43.72 -27.25 -4.41
C LEU A 13 42.25 -27.51 -4.10
N MET A 14 41.81 -27.13 -2.92
CA MET A 14 40.39 -26.93 -2.66
C MET A 14 39.91 -25.70 -3.44
N CYS A 15 39.38 -25.93 -4.62
CA CYS A 15 38.49 -24.95 -5.26
C CYS A 15 37.25 -24.82 -4.39
N SER A 16 37.23 -23.81 -3.51
CA SER A 16 35.99 -23.39 -2.87
C SER A 16 35.11 -22.78 -3.97
N ASN A 17 34.19 -23.58 -4.49
CA ASN A 17 33.05 -23.07 -5.20
C ASN A 17 32.26 -22.19 -4.22
N ILE A 18 32.50 -20.88 -4.24
CA ILE A 18 31.60 -19.91 -3.68
C ILE A 18 30.40 -19.92 -4.64
N GLY A 19 29.47 -20.82 -4.37
CA GLY A 19 28.16 -20.77 -4.98
C GLY A 19 27.50 -19.49 -4.49
N PHE A 20 27.44 -18.48 -5.37
CA PHE A 20 26.43 -17.45 -5.23
C PHE A 20 25.09 -18.17 -5.27
N THR A 21 24.46 -18.35 -4.13
CA THR A 21 23.04 -18.66 -4.09
C THR A 21 22.34 -17.45 -4.66
N GLN A 22 22.12 -17.44 -5.98
CA GLN A 22 21.05 -16.64 -6.55
C GLN A 22 19.80 -17.03 -5.78
N THR A 23 19.26 -16.11 -5.00
CA THR A 23 17.90 -16.26 -4.45
C THR A 23 16.99 -16.39 -5.66
N GLU A 24 16.56 -17.61 -5.96
CA GLU A 24 15.60 -17.86 -7.03
C GLU A 24 14.37 -17.00 -6.72
N LEU A 25 14.00 -16.15 -7.66
CA LEU A 25 12.77 -15.39 -7.55
C LEU A 25 11.60 -16.38 -7.38
N PRO A 26 10.66 -16.10 -6.50
CA PRO A 26 9.48 -16.95 -6.32
C PRO A 26 8.69 -17.08 -7.65
N ALA A 27 7.84 -18.09 -7.75
CA ALA A 27 6.92 -18.18 -8.87
C ALA A 27 6.09 -16.88 -8.99
N PRO A 28 5.68 -16.48 -10.22
CA PRO A 28 4.87 -15.27 -10.41
C PRO A 28 3.65 -15.27 -9.51
N ARG A 29 3.36 -14.18 -8.82
CA ARG A 29 2.14 -14.03 -8.02
C ARG A 29 1.15 -13.20 -8.80
N VAL A 30 -0.04 -13.78 -9.03
CA VAL A 30 -1.10 -13.17 -9.84
C VAL A 30 -2.43 -13.34 -9.12
N LEU A 31 -3.15 -12.24 -8.96
CA LEU A 31 -4.54 -12.25 -8.53
C LEU A 31 -5.42 -12.12 -9.76
N PHE A 32 -6.56 -12.83 -9.77
CA PHE A 32 -7.51 -12.64 -10.84
C PHE A 32 -8.95 -12.63 -10.32
N ALA A 33 -9.83 -11.88 -11.04
CA ALA A 33 -11.25 -11.82 -10.80
C ALA A 33 -11.99 -11.74 -12.14
N ALA A 34 -13.19 -12.35 -12.22
CA ALA A 34 -14.07 -12.25 -13.37
C ALA A 34 -15.36 -11.58 -12.93
N GLU A 35 -15.73 -10.46 -13.56
CA GLU A 35 -16.89 -9.66 -13.20
C GLU A 35 -17.84 -9.54 -14.40
N ASN A 36 -19.13 -9.62 -14.14
CA ASN A 36 -20.19 -9.60 -15.16
C ASN A 36 -20.72 -8.19 -15.37
N TYR A 37 -20.80 -7.81 -16.63
CA TYR A 37 -21.39 -6.55 -17.12
C TYR A 37 -22.36 -6.79 -18.27
N TYR A 38 -23.06 -5.74 -18.67
CA TYR A 38 -23.97 -5.79 -19.80
C TYR A 38 -23.85 -4.51 -20.65
N HIS A 39 -23.72 -4.69 -21.94
CA HIS A 39 -23.77 -3.57 -22.88
C HIS A 39 -25.12 -3.55 -23.58
N PRO A 40 -25.86 -2.43 -23.63
CA PRO A 40 -27.19 -2.36 -24.22
C PRO A 40 -27.29 -2.83 -25.67
N GLU A 41 -26.20 -2.69 -26.45
CA GLU A 41 -26.14 -3.07 -27.87
C GLU A 41 -25.44 -4.41 -28.12
N HIS A 42 -24.50 -4.80 -27.26
CA HIS A 42 -23.64 -5.97 -27.46
C HIS A 42 -23.97 -7.15 -26.54
N GLY A 43 -24.86 -6.94 -25.57
CA GLY A 43 -25.30 -7.96 -24.62
C GLY A 43 -24.33 -8.17 -23.44
N ALA A 44 -24.46 -9.32 -22.78
CA ALA A 44 -23.66 -9.64 -21.62
C ALA A 44 -22.18 -9.86 -21.99
N TYR A 45 -21.30 -9.32 -21.17
CA TYR A 45 -19.87 -9.52 -21.27
C TYR A 45 -19.24 -9.69 -19.88
N VAL A 46 -18.05 -10.26 -19.90
CA VAL A 46 -17.25 -10.50 -18.70
C VAL A 46 -15.93 -9.77 -18.85
N GLU A 47 -15.48 -9.16 -17.78
CA GLU A 47 -14.13 -8.63 -17.66
C GLU A 47 -13.31 -9.53 -16.74
N LEU A 48 -12.19 -10.00 -17.27
CA LEU A 48 -11.16 -10.70 -16.52
C LEU A 48 -10.11 -9.69 -16.09
N TYR A 49 -10.06 -9.41 -14.81
CA TYR A 49 -9.04 -8.57 -14.20
C TYR A 49 -7.90 -9.41 -13.67
N MET A 50 -6.70 -8.99 -13.92
CA MET A 50 -5.48 -9.61 -13.42
C MET A 50 -4.60 -8.54 -12.78
N SER A 51 -4.05 -8.85 -11.61
CA SER A 51 -3.06 -8.00 -10.94
C SER A 51 -1.79 -8.81 -10.71
N PHE A 52 -0.65 -8.25 -11.05
CA PHE A 52 0.64 -8.89 -11.04
C PHE A 52 1.53 -8.24 -9.97
N ASP A 53 2.03 -9.07 -9.05
CA ASP A 53 3.02 -8.63 -8.07
C ASP A 53 4.40 -8.51 -8.75
N ALA A 54 4.82 -7.28 -8.97
CA ALA A 54 6.05 -6.95 -9.67
C ALA A 54 7.31 -7.55 -9.02
N SER A 55 7.30 -7.76 -7.70
CA SER A 55 8.43 -8.33 -6.97
C SER A 55 8.67 -9.82 -7.29
N SER A 56 7.65 -10.51 -7.80
CA SER A 56 7.70 -11.93 -8.16
C SER A 56 8.11 -12.20 -9.61
N LEU A 57 8.33 -11.15 -10.42
CA LEU A 57 8.60 -11.25 -11.85
C LEU A 57 10.07 -11.02 -12.19
N LEU A 58 10.55 -11.65 -13.27
CA LEU A 58 11.87 -11.38 -13.83
C LEU A 58 11.78 -10.25 -14.84
N TYR A 59 12.52 -9.16 -14.59
CA TYR A 59 12.64 -8.04 -15.47
C TYR A 59 13.89 -8.18 -16.35
N GLU A 60 13.72 -8.13 -17.65
CA GLU A 60 14.82 -8.07 -18.60
C GLU A 60 15.23 -6.61 -18.85
N LYS A 61 16.54 -6.37 -18.87
CA LYS A 61 17.10 -5.09 -19.30
C LYS A 61 16.99 -4.96 -20.82
N LYS A 62 16.35 -3.91 -21.27
CA LYS A 62 16.38 -3.41 -22.65
C LYS A 62 17.42 -2.27 -22.75
N GLU A 63 17.51 -1.57 -23.86
CA GLU A 63 18.49 -0.51 -24.04
C GLU A 63 18.43 0.54 -22.92
N ASP A 64 17.22 1.12 -22.67
CA ASP A 64 17.03 2.24 -21.74
C ASP A 64 16.07 1.93 -20.57
N TYR A 65 15.53 0.72 -20.48
CA TYR A 65 14.55 0.37 -19.46
C TYR A 65 14.59 -1.12 -19.09
N TYR A 66 13.88 -1.46 -18.00
CA TYR A 66 13.62 -2.83 -17.59
C TYR A 66 12.14 -3.16 -17.79
N GLN A 67 11.82 -4.37 -18.25
CA GLN A 67 10.46 -4.80 -18.47
C GLN A 67 10.27 -6.30 -18.23
N ALA A 68 9.22 -6.67 -17.51
CA ALA A 68 8.76 -8.05 -17.39
C ALA A 68 7.76 -8.38 -18.49
N ARG A 69 7.76 -9.66 -18.93
CA ARG A 69 6.90 -10.18 -19.98
C ARG A 69 6.23 -11.44 -19.50
N LEU A 70 4.91 -11.47 -19.60
CA LEU A 70 4.07 -12.59 -19.19
C LEU A 70 3.28 -13.11 -20.37
N GLU A 71 3.12 -14.42 -20.46
CA GLU A 71 2.15 -15.05 -21.37
C GLU A 71 0.94 -15.49 -20.56
N VAL A 72 -0.24 -15.12 -20.98
CA VAL A 72 -1.51 -15.45 -20.33
C VAL A 72 -2.37 -16.26 -21.29
N LEU A 73 -2.91 -17.37 -20.80
CA LEU A 73 -3.95 -18.16 -21.47
C LEU A 73 -5.17 -18.21 -20.56
N TYR A 74 -6.31 -17.75 -21.05
CA TYR A 74 -7.57 -18.11 -20.42
C TYR A 74 -8.38 -19.10 -21.28
N VAL A 75 -9.11 -19.97 -20.59
CA VAL A 75 -9.98 -20.97 -21.18
C VAL A 75 -11.34 -20.92 -20.49
N ILE A 76 -12.39 -20.67 -21.25
CA ILE A 76 -13.77 -20.70 -20.76
C ILE A 76 -14.41 -22.02 -21.18
N LYS A 77 -14.94 -22.73 -20.17
CA LYS A 77 -15.63 -24.01 -20.39
C LYS A 77 -17.10 -23.93 -19.97
N LYS A 78 -17.95 -24.61 -20.71
CA LYS A 78 -19.33 -24.88 -20.35
C LYS A 78 -19.53 -26.41 -20.34
N ASN A 79 -19.94 -26.96 -19.22
CA ASN A 79 -20.08 -28.43 -19.08
C ASN A 79 -18.80 -29.17 -19.50
N ASN A 80 -17.63 -28.71 -19.04
CA ASN A 80 -16.30 -29.21 -19.41
C ASN A 80 -15.89 -29.07 -20.89
N THR A 81 -16.73 -28.48 -21.73
CA THR A 81 -16.40 -28.21 -23.13
C THR A 81 -15.87 -26.81 -23.30
N VAL A 82 -14.72 -26.65 -23.96
CA VAL A 82 -14.14 -25.33 -24.24
C VAL A 82 -15.05 -24.57 -25.20
N VAL A 83 -15.52 -23.40 -24.77
CA VAL A 83 -16.37 -22.53 -25.59
C VAL A 83 -15.64 -21.28 -26.07
N LYS A 84 -14.59 -20.87 -25.35
CA LYS A 84 -13.73 -19.76 -25.72
C LYS A 84 -12.37 -19.93 -25.11
N TYR A 85 -11.33 -19.47 -25.77
CA TYR A 85 -9.98 -19.32 -25.21
C TYR A 85 -9.25 -18.20 -25.92
N GLN A 86 -8.26 -17.66 -25.26
CA GLN A 86 -7.33 -16.70 -25.86
C GLN A 86 -5.99 -16.77 -25.15
N LYS A 87 -4.91 -16.72 -25.95
CA LYS A 87 -3.55 -16.55 -25.46
C LYS A 87 -3.05 -15.18 -25.89
N PHE A 88 -2.45 -14.44 -24.97
CA PHE A 88 -1.93 -13.10 -25.23
C PHE A 88 -0.74 -12.82 -24.33
N GLU A 89 -0.04 -11.74 -24.63
CA GLU A 89 1.11 -11.27 -23.88
C GLU A 89 0.74 -10.05 -23.05
N VAL A 90 1.25 -9.99 -21.81
CA VAL A 90 1.13 -8.82 -20.93
C VAL A 90 2.55 -8.33 -20.63
N LEU A 91 2.78 -7.04 -20.86
CA LEU A 91 4.03 -6.37 -20.57
C LEU A 91 3.85 -5.50 -19.31
N SER A 92 4.83 -5.55 -18.41
CA SER A 92 4.87 -4.59 -17.31
C SER A 92 5.08 -3.18 -17.83
N PRO A 93 4.76 -2.14 -17.04
CA PRO A 93 5.28 -0.81 -17.31
C PRO A 93 6.81 -0.83 -17.50
N GLN A 94 7.31 0.07 -18.34
CA GLN A 94 8.74 0.26 -18.52
C GLN A 94 9.33 0.94 -17.28
N MET A 95 10.39 0.40 -16.71
CA MET A 95 11.01 0.87 -15.48
C MET A 95 12.41 1.41 -15.76
N PRO A 96 12.79 2.57 -15.20
CA PRO A 96 14.13 3.13 -15.41
C PRO A 96 15.23 2.32 -14.70
N SER A 97 14.87 1.55 -13.68
CA SER A 97 15.78 0.67 -12.96
C SER A 97 15.07 -0.59 -12.48
N GLU A 98 15.80 -1.65 -12.21
CA GLU A 98 15.25 -2.90 -11.66
C GLU A 98 14.65 -2.73 -10.26
N THR A 99 15.08 -1.73 -9.52
CA THR A 99 14.58 -1.43 -8.16
C THR A 99 13.29 -0.61 -8.16
N SER A 100 12.84 -0.08 -9.30
CA SER A 100 11.64 0.75 -9.42
C SER A 100 10.38 -0.07 -9.74
N ARG A 101 10.33 -1.35 -9.32
CA ARG A 101 9.22 -2.27 -9.60
C ARG A 101 7.93 -1.76 -9.00
N GLN A 102 6.84 -1.79 -9.79
CA GLN A 102 5.50 -1.42 -9.36
C GLN A 102 4.51 -2.48 -9.83
N ASP A 103 3.61 -2.87 -8.95
CA ASP A 103 2.51 -3.75 -9.32
C ASP A 103 1.68 -3.13 -10.45
N PHE A 104 1.21 -3.98 -11.33
CA PHE A 104 0.40 -3.54 -12.48
C PHE A 104 -0.76 -4.49 -12.70
N ALA A 105 -1.72 -4.03 -13.47
CA ALA A 105 -2.92 -4.81 -13.78
C ALA A 105 -3.18 -4.83 -15.29
N ASP A 106 -3.92 -5.86 -15.71
CA ASP A 106 -4.48 -5.99 -17.05
C ASP A 106 -5.95 -6.40 -16.96
N VAL A 107 -6.73 -6.04 -17.96
CA VAL A 107 -8.13 -6.44 -18.07
C VAL A 107 -8.46 -6.87 -19.47
N GLN A 108 -9.09 -8.05 -19.58
CA GLN A 108 -9.56 -8.62 -20.85
C GLN A 108 -11.08 -8.69 -20.86
N THR A 109 -11.69 -8.19 -21.93
CA THR A 109 -13.14 -8.20 -22.09
C THR A 109 -13.58 -9.30 -23.04
N MET A 110 -14.64 -10.03 -22.67
CA MET A 110 -15.19 -11.06 -23.52
C MET A 110 -16.71 -11.11 -23.47
N THR A 111 -17.34 -11.22 -24.62
CA THR A 111 -18.79 -11.45 -24.73
C THR A 111 -19.11 -12.91 -24.46
N LEU A 112 -20.05 -13.17 -23.55
CA LEU A 112 -20.58 -14.51 -23.25
C LEU A 112 -22.10 -14.44 -23.14
N LYS A 113 -22.77 -15.48 -23.62
CA LYS A 113 -24.22 -15.62 -23.42
C LYS A 113 -24.54 -15.96 -21.97
N PRO A 114 -25.74 -15.63 -21.49
CA PRO A 114 -26.16 -16.07 -20.15
C PRO A 114 -26.02 -17.58 -19.97
N GLY A 115 -25.49 -17.99 -18.82
CA GLY A 115 -25.22 -19.40 -18.53
C GLY A 115 -24.15 -19.58 -17.43
N GLU A 116 -23.90 -20.84 -17.12
CA GLU A 116 -22.88 -21.26 -16.15
C GLU A 116 -21.63 -21.75 -16.89
N TYR A 117 -20.48 -21.27 -16.45
CA TYR A 117 -19.17 -21.52 -17.05
C TYR A 117 -18.13 -21.75 -15.93
N SER A 118 -16.97 -22.23 -16.33
CA SER A 118 -15.74 -22.13 -15.55
C SER A 118 -14.68 -21.35 -16.35
N VAL A 119 -13.93 -20.52 -15.66
CA VAL A 119 -12.79 -19.78 -16.20
C VAL A 119 -11.53 -20.41 -15.64
N GLU A 120 -10.63 -20.82 -16.49
CA GLU A 120 -9.28 -21.27 -16.15
C GLU A 120 -8.29 -20.26 -16.71
N VAL A 121 -7.36 -19.80 -15.87
CA VAL A 121 -6.29 -18.87 -16.26
C VAL A 121 -4.96 -19.55 -16.00
N SER A 122 -4.05 -19.48 -16.96
CA SER A 122 -2.66 -19.93 -16.83
C SER A 122 -1.74 -18.76 -17.17
N VAL A 123 -0.76 -18.47 -16.32
CA VAL A 123 0.19 -17.37 -16.47
C VAL A 123 1.61 -17.91 -16.40
N TRP A 124 2.41 -17.61 -17.43
CA TRP A 124 3.83 -17.91 -17.52
C TRP A 124 4.64 -16.62 -17.41
N ASP A 125 5.75 -16.66 -16.68
CA ASP A 125 6.80 -15.66 -16.84
C ASP A 125 7.61 -16.01 -18.10
N ALA A 126 7.45 -15.23 -19.15
CA ALA A 126 8.07 -15.51 -20.45
C ALA A 126 9.60 -15.43 -20.42
N ASN A 127 10.14 -14.77 -19.38
CA ASN A 127 11.58 -14.65 -19.14
C ASN A 127 12.14 -15.79 -18.27
N ARG A 128 11.26 -16.68 -17.74
CA ARG A 128 11.60 -17.86 -16.92
C ARG A 128 10.82 -19.09 -17.37
N LYS A 129 11.14 -19.59 -18.54
CA LYS A 129 10.41 -20.72 -19.17
C LYS A 129 10.54 -22.04 -18.41
N GLU A 130 11.52 -22.19 -17.56
CA GLU A 130 11.75 -23.33 -16.67
C GLU A 130 10.74 -23.42 -15.53
N ILE A 131 10.11 -22.30 -15.14
CA ILE A 131 9.09 -22.28 -14.11
C ILE A 131 7.73 -22.62 -14.72
N PRO A 132 7.00 -23.61 -14.16
CA PRO A 132 5.68 -23.96 -14.65
C PRO A 132 4.69 -22.81 -14.47
N PRO A 133 3.63 -22.74 -15.31
CA PRO A 133 2.64 -21.68 -15.21
C PRO A 133 1.88 -21.76 -13.89
N ILE A 134 1.54 -20.61 -13.35
CA ILE A 134 0.52 -20.52 -12.32
C ILE A 134 -0.84 -20.74 -12.97
N LYS A 135 -1.67 -21.55 -12.31
CA LYS A 135 -3.02 -21.86 -12.77
C LYS A 135 -4.03 -21.53 -11.70
N ALA A 136 -5.11 -20.86 -12.11
CA ALA A 136 -6.26 -20.62 -11.28
C ALA A 136 -7.53 -20.99 -12.05
N SER A 137 -8.58 -21.38 -11.32
CA SER A 137 -9.88 -21.68 -11.89
C SER A 137 -10.97 -21.20 -10.95
N GLN A 138 -12.02 -20.59 -11.52
CA GLN A 138 -13.21 -20.20 -10.75
C GLN A 138 -14.48 -20.44 -11.55
N PRO A 139 -15.62 -20.70 -10.88
CA PRO A 139 -16.93 -20.69 -11.54
C PRO A 139 -17.28 -19.27 -11.99
N LEU A 140 -17.97 -19.18 -13.10
CA LEU A 140 -18.47 -17.94 -13.68
C LEU A 140 -19.94 -18.11 -14.07
N VAL A 141 -20.82 -17.31 -13.49
CA VAL A 141 -22.25 -17.34 -13.83
C VAL A 141 -22.63 -16.02 -14.49
N VAL A 142 -22.95 -16.07 -15.79
CA VAL A 142 -23.42 -14.90 -16.56
C VAL A 142 -24.92 -14.82 -16.43
N LYS A 143 -25.43 -13.83 -15.66
CA LYS A 143 -26.86 -13.70 -15.31
C LYS A 143 -27.60 -12.65 -16.11
N LEU A 144 -26.90 -11.62 -16.60
CA LEU A 144 -27.51 -10.44 -17.23
C LEU A 144 -28.11 -10.79 -18.60
N LYS A 145 -29.35 -10.37 -18.81
CA LYS A 145 -30.13 -10.67 -20.01
C LYS A 145 -30.67 -9.39 -20.65
N GLU A 146 -30.89 -9.46 -21.94
CA GLU A 146 -31.56 -8.40 -22.71
C GLU A 146 -32.98 -8.18 -22.15
N LYS A 147 -33.40 -6.93 -22.12
CA LYS A 147 -34.76 -6.50 -21.71
C LYS A 147 -35.18 -6.96 -20.31
N GLN A 148 -34.24 -7.24 -19.44
CA GLN A 148 -34.51 -7.54 -18.05
C GLN A 148 -33.67 -6.63 -17.17
N MET A 149 -34.29 -6.00 -16.16
CA MET A 149 -33.55 -5.22 -15.17
C MET A 149 -32.58 -6.12 -14.44
N GLY A 150 -31.34 -5.69 -14.32
CA GLY A 150 -30.30 -6.41 -13.63
C GLY A 150 -29.17 -5.48 -13.19
N MET A 151 -28.31 -6.01 -12.33
CA MET A 151 -27.13 -5.29 -11.84
C MET A 151 -25.88 -6.09 -12.18
N SER A 152 -24.80 -5.38 -12.57
CA SER A 152 -23.48 -5.97 -12.74
C SER A 152 -22.97 -6.60 -11.45
N ASP A 153 -21.94 -7.39 -11.54
CA ASP A 153 -21.09 -7.59 -10.39
C ASP A 153 -20.45 -6.26 -10.01
N PHE A 154 -19.94 -6.16 -8.79
CA PHE A 154 -19.19 -4.98 -8.38
C PHE A 154 -17.85 -5.36 -7.79
N MET A 155 -16.90 -4.48 -8.01
CA MET A 155 -15.56 -4.59 -7.48
C MET A 155 -15.24 -3.35 -6.66
N PHE A 156 -14.51 -3.56 -5.58
CA PHE A 156 -13.89 -2.43 -4.89
C PHE A 156 -12.78 -1.85 -5.75
N GLN A 157 -12.63 -0.53 -5.68
CA GLN A 157 -11.59 0.21 -6.37
C GLN A 157 -10.73 0.93 -5.32
N LYS A 158 -9.42 0.92 -5.51
CA LYS A 158 -8.49 1.70 -4.71
C LYS A 158 -8.66 3.20 -4.95
N SER A 159 -8.82 3.59 -6.21
CA SER A 159 -9.08 4.97 -6.62
C SER A 159 -10.04 5.02 -7.80
N ILE A 160 -10.76 6.15 -7.91
CA ILE A 160 -11.56 6.50 -9.08
C ILE A 160 -11.32 7.99 -9.35
N GLU A 161 -10.91 8.32 -10.58
CA GLU A 161 -10.58 9.66 -11.01
C GLU A 161 -11.25 9.97 -12.35
N ASN A 162 -11.42 11.25 -12.70
CA ASN A 162 -11.89 11.60 -14.04
C ASN A 162 -10.84 11.22 -15.07
N ALA A 163 -11.26 10.44 -16.08
CA ALA A 163 -10.37 10.05 -17.15
C ALA A 163 -10.09 11.22 -18.09
N THR A 164 -8.83 11.39 -18.46
CA THR A 164 -8.39 12.37 -19.47
C THR A 164 -8.14 11.73 -20.83
N GLU A 165 -8.04 10.40 -20.88
CA GLU A 165 -7.72 9.59 -22.06
C GLU A 165 -8.59 8.33 -22.06
N GLU A 166 -8.66 7.61 -23.17
CA GLU A 166 -9.27 6.27 -23.23
C GLU A 166 -8.30 5.20 -22.77
N GLY A 167 -8.79 4.14 -22.12
CA GLY A 167 -7.95 3.05 -21.66
C GLY A 167 -8.75 1.87 -21.10
N PRO A 168 -8.09 0.73 -20.85
CA PRO A 168 -8.75 -0.52 -20.45
C PRO A 168 -9.45 -0.45 -19.09
N PHE A 169 -9.00 0.43 -18.19
CA PHE A 169 -9.59 0.64 -16.86
C PHE A 169 -10.52 1.86 -16.80
N ILE A 170 -10.99 2.36 -17.96
CA ILE A 170 -11.86 3.52 -18.03
C ILE A 170 -13.29 3.09 -18.34
N LYS A 171 -14.23 3.48 -17.47
CA LYS A 171 -15.66 3.25 -17.66
C LYS A 171 -16.43 4.54 -17.39
N ASN A 172 -17.34 4.88 -18.27
CA ASN A 172 -18.20 6.08 -18.12
C ASN A 172 -17.40 7.36 -17.83
N GLY A 173 -16.22 7.51 -18.45
CA GLY A 173 -15.33 8.66 -18.27
C GLY A 173 -14.54 8.68 -16.97
N MET A 174 -14.48 7.56 -16.26
CA MET A 174 -13.74 7.41 -15.00
C MET A 174 -12.63 6.38 -15.13
N ALA A 175 -11.43 6.75 -14.78
CA ALA A 175 -10.29 5.87 -14.62
C ALA A 175 -10.34 5.19 -13.24
N MET A 176 -10.25 3.88 -13.20
CA MET A 176 -10.42 3.07 -11.99
C MET A 176 -9.19 2.22 -11.72
N THR A 177 -8.82 2.11 -10.45
CA THR A 177 -7.78 1.18 -10.01
C THR A 177 -8.44 0.05 -9.22
N PRO A 178 -8.58 -1.16 -9.79
CA PRO A 178 -9.30 -2.25 -9.15
C PRO A 178 -8.57 -2.76 -7.90
N TRP A 179 -9.36 -3.14 -6.89
CA TRP A 179 -8.90 -3.83 -5.70
C TRP A 179 -9.38 -5.28 -5.74
N LEU A 180 -8.49 -6.21 -6.12
CA LEU A 180 -8.85 -7.61 -6.39
C LEU A 180 -8.83 -8.51 -5.14
N VAL A 181 -8.27 -8.03 -4.03
CA VAL A 181 -8.13 -8.81 -2.80
C VAL A 181 -9.38 -8.68 -1.95
N ALA A 182 -9.80 -9.78 -1.33
CA ALA A 182 -10.91 -9.75 -0.38
C ALA A 182 -10.54 -9.07 0.96
N THR A 183 -9.26 -8.91 1.23
CA THR A 183 -8.74 -8.23 2.42
C THR A 183 -8.50 -6.75 2.12
N ILE A 184 -8.97 -5.88 3.00
CA ILE A 184 -8.73 -4.44 2.94
C ILE A 184 -7.82 -4.06 4.11
N PRO A 185 -6.56 -3.68 3.83
CA PRO A 185 -5.58 -3.35 4.85
C PRO A 185 -5.96 -2.14 5.70
N ALA A 186 -5.46 -2.10 6.93
CA ALA A 186 -5.73 -1.02 7.87
C ALA A 186 -5.38 0.38 7.35
N PHE A 187 -4.32 0.51 6.54
CA PHE A 187 -3.89 1.80 5.98
C PHE A 187 -4.84 2.37 4.90
N MET A 188 -5.79 1.59 4.40
CA MET A 188 -6.80 2.08 3.45
C MET A 188 -7.97 2.71 4.20
N ASP A 189 -8.00 4.03 4.32
CA ASP A 189 -9.08 4.76 4.98
C ASP A 189 -10.43 4.66 4.25
N HIS A 190 -10.43 4.29 2.98
CA HIS A 190 -11.64 4.14 2.19
C HIS A 190 -11.41 3.26 0.96
N VAL A 191 -12.49 2.77 0.41
CA VAL A 191 -12.55 2.15 -0.92
C VAL A 191 -13.70 2.76 -1.72
N TYR A 192 -13.61 2.65 -3.03
CA TYR A 192 -14.74 2.99 -3.89
C TYR A 192 -15.42 1.72 -4.36
N LEU A 193 -16.72 1.82 -4.57
CA LEU A 193 -17.53 0.79 -5.18
C LEU A 193 -18.03 1.31 -6.53
N TYR A 194 -17.91 0.48 -7.55
CA TYR A 194 -18.48 0.73 -8.86
C TYR A 194 -19.36 -0.45 -9.28
N ALA A 195 -20.58 -0.16 -9.70
CA ALA A 195 -21.52 -1.10 -10.29
C ALA A 195 -22.43 -0.40 -11.30
N GLU A 196 -23.13 -1.18 -12.10
CA GLU A 196 -24.08 -0.68 -13.10
C GLU A 196 -25.41 -1.41 -12.99
N VAL A 197 -26.51 -0.69 -13.11
CA VAL A 197 -27.87 -1.21 -13.20
C VAL A 197 -28.36 -1.00 -14.62
N TYR A 198 -28.85 -2.05 -15.24
CA TYR A 198 -29.23 -2.07 -16.65
C TYR A 198 -30.74 -2.25 -16.83
N ASN A 199 -31.27 -1.71 -17.94
CA ASN A 199 -32.63 -1.92 -18.42
C ASN A 199 -33.72 -1.55 -17.39
N SER A 200 -33.46 -0.67 -16.45
CA SER A 200 -34.45 -0.24 -15.47
C SER A 200 -35.59 0.58 -16.13
N ASP A 201 -35.31 1.32 -17.21
CA ASP A 201 -36.30 2.05 -18.00
C ASP A 201 -37.21 1.10 -18.82
N PHE A 202 -36.68 -0.03 -19.27
CA PHE A 202 -37.48 -1.03 -19.97
C PHE A 202 -38.51 -1.69 -19.04
N GLU A 203 -38.10 -2.08 -17.83
CA GLU A 203 -38.95 -2.80 -16.89
C GLU A 203 -39.90 -1.87 -16.13
N LEU A 204 -39.47 -0.67 -15.78
CA LEU A 204 -40.23 0.28 -14.94
C LEU A 204 -40.87 1.43 -15.73
N GLY A 205 -40.61 1.50 -17.04
CA GLY A 205 -40.98 2.59 -17.93
C GLY A 205 -40.06 3.81 -17.84
N ALA A 206 -40.03 4.65 -18.87
CA ALA A 206 -39.13 5.80 -19.03
C ALA A 206 -39.20 6.84 -17.89
N ASN A 207 -40.35 6.95 -17.19
CA ASN A 207 -40.55 7.78 -16.02
C ASN A 207 -40.54 6.97 -14.71
N GLY A 208 -40.10 5.71 -14.78
CA GLY A 208 -39.99 4.81 -13.67
C GLY A 208 -38.91 5.22 -12.66
N ALA A 209 -38.97 4.61 -11.51
CA ALA A 209 -37.91 4.73 -10.51
C ALA A 209 -37.88 3.45 -9.65
N TYR A 210 -36.73 3.15 -9.12
CA TYR A 210 -36.51 2.06 -8.17
C TYR A 210 -35.86 2.60 -6.89
N ILE A 211 -35.89 1.78 -5.84
CA ILE A 211 -35.15 2.03 -4.61
C ILE A 211 -33.85 1.24 -4.68
N GLU A 212 -32.74 1.92 -4.43
CA GLU A 212 -31.42 1.35 -4.25
C GLU A 212 -31.07 1.41 -2.76
N LYS A 213 -30.87 0.25 -2.17
CA LYS A 213 -30.52 0.09 -0.76
C LYS A 213 -29.14 -0.52 -0.63
N HIS A 214 -28.27 0.15 0.12
CA HIS A 214 -26.94 -0.34 0.50
C HIS A 214 -26.94 -0.76 1.96
N THR A 215 -26.27 -1.85 2.27
CA THR A 215 -26.16 -2.36 3.64
C THR A 215 -24.75 -2.89 3.86
N LEU A 216 -24.09 -2.46 4.94
CA LEU A 216 -22.89 -3.08 5.46
C LEU A 216 -23.24 -3.87 6.71
N ARG A 217 -22.92 -5.15 6.71
CA ARG A 217 -23.15 -6.07 7.83
C ARG A 217 -21.82 -6.68 8.28
N SER A 218 -21.58 -6.68 9.60
CA SER A 218 -20.54 -7.54 10.17
C SER A 218 -21.03 -8.98 10.18
N LEU A 219 -20.20 -9.90 9.72
CA LEU A 219 -20.47 -11.34 9.77
C LEU A 219 -20.02 -11.97 11.09
N ASP A 220 -19.14 -11.30 11.83
CA ASP A 220 -18.60 -11.80 13.10
C ASP A 220 -19.61 -11.63 14.25
N VAL A 221 -20.36 -10.51 14.23
CA VAL A 221 -21.38 -10.20 15.26
C VAL A 221 -22.81 -10.16 14.72
N ASP A 222 -23.00 -10.52 13.45
CA ASP A 222 -24.29 -10.51 12.74
C ASP A 222 -25.09 -9.22 12.90
N SER A 223 -24.41 -8.07 12.80
CA SER A 223 -24.99 -6.74 13.00
C SER A 223 -24.86 -5.85 11.78
N VAL A 224 -25.89 -5.03 11.52
CA VAL A 224 -25.87 -4.02 10.47
C VAL A 224 -25.26 -2.72 11.03
N PHE A 225 -24.38 -2.11 10.24
CA PHE A 225 -23.78 -0.81 10.55
C PHE A 225 -24.61 0.29 9.89
N ASP A 226 -25.53 0.89 10.64
CA ASP A 226 -26.52 1.88 10.13
C ASP A 226 -25.85 3.09 9.47
N GLN A 227 -24.68 3.52 9.94
CA GLN A 227 -23.91 4.62 9.36
C GLN A 227 -23.48 4.38 7.91
N TYR A 228 -23.43 3.13 7.47
CA TYR A 228 -23.11 2.75 6.09
C TYR A 228 -24.36 2.41 5.27
N SER A 229 -25.54 2.35 5.91
CA SER A 229 -26.79 2.02 5.25
C SER A 229 -27.33 3.23 4.50
N ILE A 230 -27.66 3.05 3.23
CA ILE A 230 -28.23 4.09 2.38
C ILE A 230 -29.44 3.55 1.67
N VAL A 231 -30.49 4.36 1.65
CA VAL A 231 -31.68 4.10 0.83
C VAL A 231 -31.92 5.34 -0.03
N LYS A 232 -31.89 5.17 -1.34
CA LYS A 232 -32.16 6.26 -2.28
C LYS A 232 -33.10 5.84 -3.39
N ARG A 233 -33.88 6.81 -3.90
CA ARG A 233 -34.73 6.63 -5.09
C ARG A 233 -33.95 7.03 -6.33
N VAL A 234 -33.88 6.14 -7.30
CA VAL A 234 -33.14 6.33 -8.55
C VAL A 234 -34.11 6.33 -9.73
N LYS A 235 -34.00 7.33 -10.63
CA LYS A 235 -34.75 7.37 -11.87
C LYS A 235 -34.29 6.27 -12.81
N ALA A 236 -35.23 5.58 -13.43
CA ALA A 236 -34.95 4.52 -14.37
C ALA A 236 -34.25 5.05 -15.64
N ALA A 237 -33.27 4.30 -16.12
CA ALA A 237 -32.50 4.59 -17.32
C ALA A 237 -31.99 3.28 -17.96
N LYS A 238 -31.48 3.33 -19.20
CA LYS A 238 -30.85 2.17 -19.84
C LYS A 238 -29.69 1.62 -19.02
N VAL A 239 -28.86 2.55 -18.51
CA VAL A 239 -27.75 2.26 -17.61
C VAL A 239 -27.75 3.31 -16.51
N ASN A 240 -27.75 2.86 -15.26
CA ASN A 240 -27.53 3.71 -14.09
C ASN A 240 -26.22 3.29 -13.44
N VAL A 241 -25.30 4.23 -13.29
CA VAL A 241 -24.02 4.00 -12.62
C VAL A 241 -24.18 4.16 -11.12
N ILE A 242 -23.73 3.16 -10.36
CA ILE A 242 -23.58 3.22 -8.92
C ILE A 242 -22.09 3.46 -8.62
N LEU A 243 -21.82 4.66 -8.10
CA LEU A 243 -20.50 5.05 -7.63
C LEU A 243 -20.61 5.49 -6.18
N LYS A 244 -19.85 4.85 -5.30
CA LYS A 244 -19.86 5.16 -3.88
C LYS A 244 -18.47 5.06 -3.27
N LYS A 245 -18.08 6.12 -2.56
CA LYS A 245 -16.97 6.08 -1.62
C LYS A 245 -17.48 5.50 -0.30
N ILE A 246 -16.81 4.46 0.20
CA ILE A 246 -17.08 3.82 1.49
C ILE A 246 -15.91 4.20 2.40
N ASP A 247 -16.21 4.98 3.43
CA ASP A 247 -15.25 5.35 4.46
C ASP A 247 -15.05 4.15 5.40
N LEU A 248 -13.81 3.76 5.62
CA LEU A 248 -13.43 2.59 6.43
C LEU A 248 -12.63 2.98 7.67
N LYS A 249 -12.40 4.29 7.87
CA LYS A 249 -11.52 4.81 8.92
C LYS A 249 -11.96 4.32 10.31
N ASP A 250 -13.26 4.36 10.57
CA ASP A 250 -13.84 3.95 11.85
C ASP A 250 -14.44 2.53 11.81
N LEU A 251 -14.17 1.77 10.74
CA LEU A 251 -14.65 0.41 10.62
C LEU A 251 -13.70 -0.53 11.37
N PRO A 252 -14.17 -1.20 12.44
CA PRO A 252 -13.33 -2.14 13.18
C PRO A 252 -12.82 -3.29 12.30
N GLN A 253 -11.76 -3.93 12.78
CA GLN A 253 -11.31 -5.20 12.22
C GLN A 253 -12.45 -6.22 12.23
N GLY A 254 -12.55 -7.02 11.17
CA GLY A 254 -13.54 -8.09 11.09
C GLY A 254 -13.95 -8.43 9.67
N THR A 255 -14.84 -9.42 9.57
CA THR A 255 -15.41 -9.87 8.30
C THR A 255 -16.73 -9.15 8.05
N TYR A 256 -16.85 -8.58 6.86
CA TYR A 256 -18.00 -7.77 6.47
C TYR A 256 -18.62 -8.25 5.15
N SER A 257 -19.92 -8.02 5.01
CA SER A 257 -20.64 -8.14 3.75
C SER A 257 -21.24 -6.79 3.37
N TYR A 258 -20.87 -6.28 2.20
CA TYR A 258 -21.51 -5.12 1.59
C TYR A 258 -22.50 -5.59 0.54
N THR A 259 -23.77 -5.20 0.67
CA THR A 259 -24.85 -5.64 -0.20
C THR A 259 -25.57 -4.45 -0.82
N ILE A 260 -25.91 -4.55 -2.11
CA ILE A 260 -26.77 -3.62 -2.82
C ILE A 260 -28.03 -4.39 -3.23
N GLU A 261 -29.18 -3.85 -2.88
CA GLU A 261 -30.51 -4.39 -3.18
C GLU A 261 -31.30 -3.36 -3.97
N LEU A 262 -31.98 -3.80 -5.03
CA LEU A 262 -32.83 -2.98 -5.88
C LEU A 262 -34.30 -3.40 -5.69
N PHE A 263 -35.17 -2.45 -5.38
CA PHE A 263 -36.60 -2.71 -5.18
C PHE A 263 -37.43 -1.87 -6.18
N ASN A 264 -38.44 -2.49 -6.78
CA ASN A 264 -39.39 -1.82 -7.64
C ASN A 264 -40.45 -1.04 -6.82
N ARG A 265 -41.45 -0.44 -7.51
CA ARG A 265 -42.49 0.36 -6.88
C ARG A 265 -43.40 -0.45 -5.92
N GLU A 266 -43.53 -1.73 -6.18
CA GLU A 266 -44.29 -2.67 -5.34
C GLU A 266 -43.48 -3.21 -4.14
N ASN A 267 -42.29 -2.63 -3.89
CA ASN A 267 -41.32 -3.09 -2.87
C ASN A 267 -40.87 -4.55 -3.08
N LYS A 268 -40.86 -5.01 -4.34
CA LYS A 268 -40.35 -6.32 -4.71
C LYS A 268 -38.87 -6.20 -5.05
N LEU A 269 -38.05 -7.12 -4.55
CA LEU A 269 -36.63 -7.24 -4.89
C LEU A 269 -36.50 -7.65 -6.35
N VAL A 270 -35.85 -6.82 -7.16
CA VAL A 270 -35.62 -7.03 -8.60
C VAL A 270 -34.14 -7.23 -8.97
N GLY A 271 -33.25 -6.97 -8.03
CA GLY A 271 -31.82 -7.23 -8.18
C GLY A 271 -31.10 -7.15 -6.86
N SER A 272 -30.10 -7.97 -6.65
CA SER A 272 -29.23 -7.92 -5.50
C SER A 272 -27.85 -8.41 -5.85
N ASN A 273 -26.83 -7.78 -5.33
CA ASN A 273 -25.45 -8.25 -5.37
C ASN A 273 -24.73 -7.89 -4.08
N GLY A 274 -23.75 -8.71 -3.68
CA GLY A 274 -23.01 -8.51 -2.45
C GLY A 274 -21.59 -9.04 -2.56
N LYS A 275 -20.69 -8.41 -1.82
CA LYS A 275 -19.27 -8.81 -1.75
C LYS A 275 -18.85 -8.84 -0.28
N GLN A 276 -18.18 -9.91 0.09
CA GLN A 276 -17.57 -10.03 1.40
C GLN A 276 -16.14 -9.53 1.36
N PHE A 277 -15.68 -8.93 2.43
CA PHE A 277 -14.32 -8.52 2.62
C PHE A 277 -13.92 -8.63 4.10
N TYR A 278 -12.63 -8.75 4.32
CA TYR A 278 -12.03 -8.71 5.64
C TYR A 278 -11.33 -7.36 5.84
N ARG A 279 -11.64 -6.67 6.92
CA ARG A 279 -10.96 -5.44 7.34
C ARG A 279 -9.85 -5.81 8.31
N GLU A 280 -8.60 -5.57 7.94
CA GLU A 280 -7.47 -5.78 8.84
C GLU A 280 -7.33 -4.66 9.87
N SER A 281 -6.74 -4.97 11.02
CA SER A 281 -6.18 -3.98 11.93
C SER A 281 -4.67 -3.87 11.71
N GLU A 282 -4.10 -2.71 12.06
CA GLU A 282 -2.64 -2.52 12.02
C GLU A 282 -1.88 -3.54 12.88
N ILE A 283 -2.53 -4.03 13.93
CA ILE A 283 -1.97 -5.04 14.85
C ILE A 283 -1.97 -6.43 14.23
N GLU A 284 -3.02 -6.77 13.47
CA GLU A 284 -3.20 -8.13 12.98
C GLU A 284 -2.28 -8.48 11.80
N GLU A 285 -2.02 -7.54 10.91
CA GLU A 285 -1.09 -7.76 9.80
C GLU A 285 0.29 -8.19 10.31
N LEU A 286 0.81 -7.51 11.32
CA LEU A 286 2.09 -7.89 11.94
C LEU A 286 1.99 -9.14 12.79
N THR A 287 0.87 -9.33 13.51
CA THR A 287 0.62 -10.54 14.31
C THR A 287 0.53 -11.78 13.43
N ASN A 288 -0.11 -11.70 12.26
CA ASN A 288 -0.19 -12.81 11.31
C ASN A 288 1.17 -13.17 10.71
N ILE A 289 2.01 -12.17 10.40
CA ILE A 289 3.39 -12.40 9.97
C ILE A 289 4.21 -13.10 11.05
N LEU A 290 4.02 -12.73 12.31
CA LEU A 290 4.74 -13.31 13.45
C LEU A 290 4.16 -14.68 13.89
N ALA A 291 2.83 -14.83 13.89
CA ALA A 291 2.15 -16.09 14.20
C ALA A 291 2.44 -17.17 13.15
N SER A 292 2.60 -16.82 11.89
CA SER A 292 3.03 -17.75 10.84
C SER A 292 4.41 -18.37 11.12
N LYS A 293 5.19 -17.75 12.02
CA LYS A 293 6.49 -18.23 12.49
C LYS A 293 6.44 -19.04 13.80
N GLY A 294 5.25 -19.25 14.39
CA GLY A 294 5.07 -20.06 15.62
C GLY A 294 5.64 -19.42 16.90
N LEU A 295 5.70 -18.08 16.95
CA LEU A 295 6.29 -17.34 18.08
C LEU A 295 5.19 -16.94 19.08
N ALA A 296 5.26 -17.46 20.31
CA ALA A 296 4.21 -17.34 21.31
C ALA A 296 4.32 -16.07 22.19
N ASP A 297 5.51 -15.50 22.34
CA ASP A 297 5.79 -14.34 23.19
C ASP A 297 6.85 -13.41 22.58
N PHE A 298 7.02 -12.21 23.17
CA PHE A 298 7.93 -11.20 22.66
C PHE A 298 9.40 -11.64 22.65
N GLU A 299 9.88 -12.24 23.74
CA GLU A 299 11.26 -12.71 23.83
C GLU A 299 11.53 -13.81 22.80
N SER A 300 10.63 -14.79 22.69
CA SER A 300 10.71 -15.84 21.68
C SER A 300 10.65 -15.29 20.25
N ALA A 301 9.85 -14.26 20.01
CA ALA A 301 9.76 -13.59 18.71
C ALA A 301 11.09 -12.94 18.31
N ILE A 302 11.71 -12.20 19.23
CA ILE A 302 12.99 -11.52 18.97
C ILE A 302 14.12 -12.54 18.84
N ARG A 303 14.23 -13.51 19.76
CA ARG A 303 15.28 -14.56 19.75
C ARG A 303 15.12 -15.51 18.55
N GLY A 304 13.91 -15.77 18.12
CA GLY A 304 13.62 -16.61 16.94
C GLY A 304 13.92 -15.91 15.60
N THR A 305 14.16 -14.60 15.58
CA THR A 305 14.54 -13.88 14.37
C THR A 305 16.01 -14.17 14.03
N THR A 306 16.24 -14.98 13.00
CA THR A 306 17.59 -15.42 12.58
C THR A 306 18.24 -14.46 11.56
N ASN A 307 17.47 -13.65 10.87
CA ASN A 307 17.99 -12.68 9.90
C ASN A 307 18.59 -11.48 10.63
N ARG A 308 19.92 -11.31 10.49
CA ARG A 308 20.67 -10.23 11.13
C ARG A 308 20.18 -8.84 10.68
N ASP A 309 19.90 -8.65 9.40
CA ASP A 309 19.46 -7.35 8.89
C ASP A 309 18.13 -6.92 9.53
N SER A 310 17.22 -7.86 9.76
CA SER A 310 16.00 -7.61 10.50
C SER A 310 16.24 -7.21 11.96
N ILE A 311 17.20 -7.87 12.63
CA ILE A 311 17.55 -7.52 14.02
C ILE A 311 18.20 -6.14 14.09
N VAL A 312 19.11 -5.81 13.16
CA VAL A 312 19.72 -4.47 13.05
C VAL A 312 18.64 -3.42 12.80
N ASP A 313 17.67 -3.69 11.93
CA ASP A 313 16.54 -2.81 11.66
C ASP A 313 15.66 -2.60 12.90
N TYR A 314 15.37 -3.67 13.65
CA TYR A 314 14.64 -3.60 14.93
C TYR A 314 15.40 -2.82 16.00
N PHE A 315 16.69 -2.97 16.05
CA PHE A 315 17.57 -2.27 16.98
C PHE A 315 17.64 -0.77 16.68
N ARG A 316 17.88 -0.41 15.41
CA ARG A 316 17.98 0.99 14.97
C ARG A 316 16.70 1.78 15.14
N CYS A 317 15.56 1.17 14.79
CA CYS A 317 14.28 1.88 14.83
C CYS A 317 13.84 2.28 16.26
N ILE A 318 14.45 1.72 17.32
CA ILE A 318 14.22 2.12 18.72
C ILE A 318 14.82 3.50 19.03
N ARG A 319 15.83 3.94 18.29
CA ARG A 319 16.59 5.16 18.57
C ARG A 319 15.73 6.40 18.86
N PRO A 320 14.65 6.69 18.12
CA PRO A 320 13.78 7.84 18.41
C PRO A 320 13.10 7.79 19.79
N LEU A 321 12.81 6.60 20.31
CA LEU A 321 12.15 6.40 21.60
C LEU A 321 13.14 6.39 22.77
N GLY A 322 14.39 6.02 22.51
CA GLY A 322 15.43 5.84 23.53
C GLY A 322 15.83 7.14 24.21
N ASP A 323 16.22 7.03 25.46
CA ASP A 323 16.91 8.12 26.17
C ASP A 323 18.36 8.30 25.65
N ARG A 324 19.12 9.21 26.22
CA ARG A 324 20.49 9.49 25.78
C ARG A 324 21.42 8.27 25.91
N VAL A 325 21.20 7.42 26.91
CA VAL A 325 21.99 6.19 27.12
C VAL A 325 21.65 5.16 26.05
N ASP A 326 20.36 4.96 25.80
CA ASP A 326 19.87 4.06 24.74
C ASP A 326 20.39 4.50 23.37
N GLN A 327 20.27 5.79 23.05
CA GLN A 327 20.76 6.36 21.78
C GLN A 327 22.27 6.14 21.61
N ASN A 328 23.07 6.41 22.62
CA ASN A 328 24.50 6.16 22.59
C ASN A 328 24.83 4.67 22.43
N PHE A 329 24.07 3.79 23.06
CA PHE A 329 24.25 2.35 22.90
C PHE A 329 23.95 1.93 21.46
N ILE A 330 22.83 2.39 20.89
CA ILE A 330 22.42 2.10 19.52
C ILE A 330 23.47 2.61 18.52
N ASP A 331 23.93 3.86 18.68
CA ASP A 331 24.87 4.50 17.76
C ASP A 331 26.26 3.82 17.73
N ASN A 332 26.65 3.10 18.81
CA ASN A 332 27.99 2.50 18.94
C ASN A 332 28.03 0.97 18.89
N ASN A 333 26.89 0.27 18.87
CA ASN A 333 26.87 -1.20 19.01
C ASN A 333 26.18 -1.93 17.86
N GLU A 334 25.99 -1.29 16.71
CA GLU A 334 25.34 -1.90 15.55
C GLU A 334 26.09 -3.14 15.03
N GLU A 335 27.41 -3.11 15.08
CA GLU A 335 28.29 -4.22 14.65
C GLU A 335 28.42 -5.34 15.71
N SER A 336 27.77 -5.20 16.88
CA SER A 336 27.78 -6.23 17.93
C SER A 336 27.10 -7.51 17.47
N SER A 337 27.30 -8.60 18.21
CA SER A 337 26.66 -9.90 17.87
C SER A 337 25.13 -9.80 17.89
N THR A 338 24.48 -10.66 17.12
CA THR A 338 23.00 -10.71 17.04
C THR A 338 22.35 -10.88 18.42
N GLU A 339 22.98 -11.67 19.30
CA GLU A 339 22.51 -11.93 20.66
C GLU A 339 22.53 -10.66 21.53
N ILE A 340 23.53 -9.80 21.37
CA ILE A 340 23.62 -8.52 22.10
C ILE A 340 22.51 -7.58 21.61
N LEU A 341 22.31 -7.46 20.32
CA LEU A 341 21.24 -6.64 19.75
C LEU A 341 19.87 -7.13 20.21
N GLN A 342 19.62 -8.45 20.14
CA GLN A 342 18.38 -9.06 20.63
C GLN A 342 18.16 -8.80 22.12
N ALA A 343 19.19 -8.96 22.96
CA ALA A 343 19.09 -8.70 24.39
C ALA A 343 18.76 -7.24 24.69
N PHE A 344 19.33 -6.29 23.94
CA PHE A 344 19.00 -4.86 24.07
C PHE A 344 17.54 -4.60 23.68
N ILE A 345 17.08 -5.11 22.55
CA ILE A 345 15.69 -4.94 22.09
C ILE A 345 14.71 -5.45 23.15
N ILE A 346 14.94 -6.64 23.67
CA ILE A 346 14.10 -7.26 24.71
C ILE A 346 14.09 -6.37 25.96
N SER A 347 15.27 -6.05 26.48
CA SER A 347 15.40 -5.21 27.69
C SER A 347 14.78 -3.83 27.55
N PHE A 348 14.91 -3.19 26.37
CA PHE A 348 14.30 -1.87 26.11
C PHE A 348 12.78 -1.93 26.22
N TRP A 349 12.15 -2.87 25.54
CA TRP A 349 10.69 -2.97 25.49
C TRP A 349 10.09 -3.47 26.79
N GLU A 350 10.70 -4.42 27.47
CA GLU A 350 10.27 -4.87 28.81
C GLU A 350 10.37 -3.77 29.86
N ARG A 351 11.40 -2.92 29.78
CA ARG A 351 11.58 -1.80 30.68
C ARG A 351 10.58 -0.65 30.41
N THR A 352 10.31 -0.36 29.12
CA THR A 352 9.49 0.78 28.73
C THR A 352 8.00 0.48 28.71
N LYS A 353 7.60 -0.77 28.45
CA LYS A 353 6.22 -1.23 28.32
C LYS A 353 6.01 -2.61 28.98
N PRO A 354 6.22 -2.72 30.31
CA PRO A 354 6.22 -4.02 30.99
C PRO A 354 4.87 -4.76 30.97
N GLU A 355 3.75 -4.03 30.92
CA GLU A 355 2.42 -4.63 31.00
C GLU A 355 1.97 -5.25 29.67
N ASN A 356 2.37 -4.65 28.53
CA ASN A 356 1.92 -5.03 27.20
C ASN A 356 3.08 -5.02 26.17
N THR A 357 4.24 -5.53 26.56
CA THR A 357 5.49 -5.46 25.81
C THR A 357 5.33 -5.88 24.33
N TYR A 358 4.71 -7.05 24.10
CA TYR A 358 4.56 -7.59 22.76
C TYR A 358 3.60 -6.77 21.90
N GLU A 359 2.46 -6.39 22.45
CA GLU A 359 1.46 -5.57 21.76
C GLU A 359 2.02 -4.18 21.39
N GLU A 360 2.71 -3.53 22.32
CA GLU A 360 3.32 -2.21 22.07
C GLU A 360 4.47 -2.28 21.05
N TRP A 361 5.24 -3.37 21.07
CA TRP A 361 6.23 -3.65 20.03
C TRP A 361 5.59 -3.77 18.65
N ILE A 362 4.50 -4.53 18.52
CA ILE A 362 3.78 -4.70 17.27
C ILE A 362 3.24 -3.35 16.76
N LYS A 363 2.57 -2.58 17.63
CA LYS A 363 2.08 -1.23 17.29
C LYS A 363 3.21 -0.33 16.78
N TYR A 364 4.33 -0.37 17.47
CA TYR A 364 5.47 0.43 17.07
C TYR A 364 6.06 -0.01 15.73
N ARG A 365 6.13 -1.31 15.47
CA ARG A 365 6.59 -1.83 14.18
C ARG A 365 5.68 -1.40 13.02
N ALA A 366 4.36 -1.37 13.22
CA ALA A 366 3.42 -0.84 12.24
C ALA A 366 3.70 0.65 11.97
N LEU A 367 3.92 1.43 13.03
CA LEU A 367 4.26 2.85 12.91
C LEU A 367 5.60 3.06 12.17
N VAL A 368 6.61 2.22 12.45
CA VAL A 368 7.90 2.23 11.73
C VAL A 368 7.71 1.92 10.24
N ALA A 369 6.87 0.96 9.88
CA ALA A 369 6.57 0.64 8.50
C ALA A 369 5.94 1.84 7.77
N LYS A 370 4.94 2.48 8.37
CA LYS A 370 4.32 3.72 7.87
C LYS A 370 5.33 4.84 7.69
N VAL A 371 6.18 5.07 8.68
CA VAL A 371 7.23 6.11 8.65
C VAL A 371 8.26 5.83 7.56
N ASN A 372 8.60 4.56 7.33
CA ASN A 372 9.49 4.18 6.23
C ASN A 372 8.89 4.46 4.86
N GLU A 373 7.58 4.26 4.71
CA GLU A 373 6.85 4.56 3.49
C GLU A 373 6.75 6.08 3.26
N GLU A 374 6.38 6.86 4.28
CA GLU A 374 6.13 8.30 4.16
C GLU A 374 7.42 9.13 4.04
N PHE A 375 8.45 8.80 4.82
CA PHE A 375 9.67 9.61 4.95
C PHE A 375 10.93 8.91 4.46
N GLY A 376 10.84 7.66 4.01
CA GLY A 376 11.97 6.90 3.50
C GLY A 376 12.32 7.27 2.05
N SER A 377 13.55 6.90 1.67
CA SER A 377 14.05 6.98 0.29
C SER A 377 14.76 5.67 -0.08
N ALA A 378 15.21 5.53 -1.33
CA ALA A 378 15.95 4.35 -1.76
C ALA A 378 17.21 4.05 -0.90
N ASN A 379 17.81 5.09 -0.31
CA ASN A 379 19.07 4.98 0.42
C ASN A 379 18.96 5.26 1.92
N LYS A 380 17.78 5.66 2.42
CA LYS A 380 17.60 6.06 3.82
C LYS A 380 16.24 5.58 4.34
N LYS A 381 16.24 4.75 5.37
CA LYS A 381 15.02 4.33 6.05
C LYS A 381 14.31 5.55 6.67
N GLY A 382 12.97 5.57 6.65
CA GLY A 382 12.19 6.69 7.16
C GLY A 382 12.45 7.00 8.64
N TYR A 383 12.63 5.98 9.47
CA TYR A 383 12.98 6.16 10.90
C TYR A 383 14.35 6.81 11.14
N ASN A 384 15.24 6.84 10.15
CA ASN A 384 16.52 7.52 10.17
C ASN A 384 16.45 8.97 9.65
N THR A 385 15.30 9.43 9.18
CA THR A 385 15.07 10.83 8.83
C THR A 385 14.66 11.64 10.04
N ASP A 386 14.90 12.95 10.03
CA ASP A 386 14.48 13.82 11.12
C ASP A 386 12.96 13.88 11.27
N GLN A 387 12.23 13.91 10.14
CA GLN A 387 10.76 13.85 10.14
C GLN A 387 10.26 12.52 10.72
N GLY A 388 10.79 11.40 10.24
CA GLY A 388 10.40 10.09 10.76
C GLY A 388 10.72 9.91 12.23
N SER A 389 11.86 10.43 12.70
CA SER A 389 12.23 10.40 14.13
C SER A 389 11.26 11.18 15.00
N VAL A 390 10.86 12.39 14.56
CA VAL A 390 9.85 13.20 15.28
C VAL A 390 8.49 12.50 15.25
N TYR A 391 8.09 11.94 14.13
CA TYR A 391 6.82 11.22 13.98
C TYR A 391 6.75 9.98 14.87
N LEU A 392 7.81 9.17 14.92
CA LEU A 392 7.88 7.98 15.78
C LEU A 392 7.81 8.33 17.27
N LYS A 393 8.36 9.49 17.64
CA LYS A 393 8.43 9.93 19.05
C LYS A 393 7.14 10.57 19.54
N TYR A 394 6.46 11.33 18.69
CA TYR A 394 5.34 12.19 19.10
C TYR A 394 4.04 11.93 18.32
N GLY A 395 4.05 11.02 17.35
CA GLY A 395 2.92 10.76 16.49
C GLY A 395 2.77 11.77 15.35
N PRO A 396 1.63 11.73 14.63
CA PRO A 396 1.34 12.68 13.56
C PRO A 396 1.17 14.10 14.11
N PRO A 397 1.65 15.13 13.37
CA PRO A 397 1.38 16.52 13.75
C PRO A 397 -0.10 16.87 13.54
N ASP A 398 -0.61 17.79 14.33
CA ASP A 398 -1.98 18.31 14.18
C ASP A 398 -2.13 19.16 12.93
N GLN A 399 -1.06 19.85 12.51
CA GLN A 399 -1.04 20.67 11.31
C GLN A 399 0.30 20.61 10.59
N ILE A 400 0.25 20.61 9.24
CA ILE A 400 1.42 20.62 8.37
C ILE A 400 1.29 21.78 7.39
N VAL A 401 2.33 22.61 7.34
CA VAL A 401 2.50 23.62 6.29
C VAL A 401 3.68 23.23 5.42
N ASN A 402 3.45 23.00 4.15
CA ASN A 402 4.49 22.64 3.17
C ASN A 402 4.72 23.82 2.21
N ARG A 403 5.96 24.31 2.12
CA ARG A 403 6.39 25.43 1.28
C ARG A 403 7.63 25.06 0.45
N ALA A 404 7.39 24.38 -0.65
CA ALA A 404 8.46 23.93 -1.54
C ALA A 404 9.01 25.05 -2.44
N ASN A 405 8.23 26.09 -2.72
CA ASN A 405 8.54 27.07 -3.78
C ASN A 405 8.49 28.53 -3.29
N GLU A 406 8.73 28.80 -2.01
CA GLU A 406 8.80 30.17 -1.51
C GLU A 406 10.05 30.87 -2.05
N PRO A 407 9.93 32.11 -2.60
CA PRO A 407 11.08 32.83 -3.13
C PRO A 407 12.18 33.05 -2.07
N SER A 408 13.43 32.85 -2.46
CA SER A 408 14.64 33.04 -1.65
C SER A 408 14.79 32.11 -0.44
N SER A 409 13.82 31.25 -0.16
CA SER A 409 13.91 30.26 0.90
C SER A 409 14.26 28.87 0.36
N TYR A 410 14.94 28.05 1.18
CA TYR A 410 15.00 26.62 0.92
C TYR A 410 13.59 26.02 1.03
N PRO A 411 13.26 24.92 0.34
CA PRO A 411 12.04 24.18 0.59
C PRO A 411 11.91 23.86 2.09
N TYR A 412 10.75 24.10 2.69
CA TYR A 412 10.56 23.83 4.09
C TYR A 412 9.18 23.30 4.43
N ILE A 413 9.10 22.61 5.57
CA ILE A 413 7.87 22.06 6.14
C ILE A 413 7.81 22.46 7.60
N ILE A 414 6.66 22.97 8.05
CA ILE A 414 6.40 23.28 9.46
C ILE A 414 5.38 22.28 9.99
N TRP A 415 5.72 21.59 11.05
CA TRP A 415 4.80 20.74 11.81
C TRP A 415 4.40 21.43 13.12
N GLN A 416 3.11 21.43 13.41
CA GLN A 416 2.57 21.96 14.66
C GLN A 416 1.86 20.84 15.43
N TYR A 417 2.15 20.78 16.72
CA TYR A 417 1.46 19.95 17.70
C TYR A 417 0.79 20.86 18.73
N TYR A 418 -0.55 20.85 18.78
CA TYR A 418 -1.30 21.66 19.75
C TYR A 418 -1.10 21.18 21.18
N ALA A 419 -1.11 19.83 21.36
CA ALA A 419 -0.85 19.16 22.63
C ALA A 419 0.38 18.27 22.52
N HIS A 420 1.56 18.81 22.83
CA HIS A 420 2.80 18.06 22.85
C HIS A 420 3.17 17.66 24.30
N PRO A 421 3.78 16.47 24.57
CA PRO A 421 4.09 16.01 25.93
C PRO A 421 4.91 16.98 26.77
N LYS A 422 5.73 17.83 26.14
CA LYS A 422 6.59 18.79 26.84
C LYS A 422 6.03 20.21 26.92
N GLN A 423 5.14 20.61 26.00
CA GLN A 423 4.53 21.93 25.98
C GLN A 423 3.38 22.01 25.01
N SER A 424 2.48 23.01 25.15
CA SER A 424 1.48 23.33 24.12
C SER A 424 2.10 24.09 22.94
N ASN A 425 1.50 23.99 21.76
CA ASN A 425 1.95 24.65 20.54
C ASN A 425 3.43 24.39 20.20
N ALA A 426 3.81 23.14 20.15
CA ALA A 426 5.14 22.74 19.73
C ALA A 426 5.27 22.86 18.21
N MET A 427 6.36 23.48 17.76
CA MET A 427 6.63 23.74 16.34
C MET A 427 7.96 23.10 15.95
N TYR A 428 7.95 22.36 14.84
CA TYR A 428 9.14 21.82 14.19
C TYR A 428 9.27 22.39 12.80
N VAL A 429 10.42 22.90 12.45
CA VAL A 429 10.74 23.44 11.12
C VAL A 429 11.76 22.53 10.47
N PHE A 430 11.37 21.87 9.40
CA PHE A 430 12.25 21.08 8.57
C PHE A 430 12.53 21.82 7.27
N TYR A 431 13.75 21.67 6.73
CA TYR A 431 14.13 22.28 5.45
C TYR A 431 14.94 21.31 4.60
N ASP A 432 14.95 21.52 3.30
CA ASP A 432 15.74 20.73 2.37
C ASP A 432 16.90 21.57 1.77
N PRO A 433 18.11 21.48 2.36
CA PRO A 433 19.26 22.19 1.85
C PRO A 433 19.78 21.63 0.52
N SER A 434 19.43 20.39 0.17
CA SER A 434 19.86 19.70 -1.03
C SER A 434 18.98 20.00 -2.26
N LEU A 435 17.81 20.60 -2.06
CA LEU A 435 16.82 20.90 -3.09
C LEU A 435 16.30 19.66 -3.82
N THR A 436 16.33 18.51 -3.16
CA THR A 436 15.84 17.23 -3.73
C THR A 436 14.36 17.00 -3.52
N PHE A 437 13.72 17.81 -2.67
CA PHE A 437 12.32 17.71 -2.23
C PHE A 437 11.98 16.37 -1.52
N ARG A 438 13.00 15.69 -1.00
CA ARG A 438 12.86 14.36 -0.37
C ARG A 438 13.57 14.18 0.97
N ASP A 439 14.64 14.92 1.24
CA ASP A 439 15.44 14.77 2.46
C ASP A 439 15.38 16.06 3.28
N TYR A 440 14.33 16.17 4.09
CA TYR A 440 14.10 17.32 4.96
C TYR A 440 14.78 17.10 6.31
N GLU A 441 15.71 18.00 6.64
CA GLU A 441 16.42 18.01 7.92
C GLU A 441 15.74 18.92 8.94
N LEU A 442 15.78 18.55 10.22
CA LEU A 442 15.28 19.40 11.30
C LEU A 442 16.17 20.63 11.43
N LEU A 443 15.65 21.79 11.10
CA LEU A 443 16.34 23.08 11.22
C LEU A 443 16.15 23.71 12.61
N HIS A 444 14.92 23.67 13.11
CA HIS A 444 14.54 24.32 14.37
C HIS A 444 13.33 23.68 15.02
N CYS A 445 13.28 23.71 16.36
CA CYS A 445 12.04 23.56 17.09
C CYS A 445 12.00 24.48 18.30
N ASN A 446 10.79 24.83 18.76
CA ASN A 446 10.58 25.72 19.89
C ASN A 446 10.54 25.00 21.27
N ILE A 447 10.85 23.71 21.30
CA ILE A 447 10.71 22.86 22.49
C ILE A 447 11.98 22.89 23.34
N ARG A 448 11.83 23.00 24.65
CA ARG A 448 12.97 22.92 25.59
C ARG A 448 13.64 21.55 25.53
N GLY A 449 14.97 21.56 25.34
CA GLY A 449 15.79 20.34 25.29
C GLY A 449 15.83 19.63 23.96
N GLU A 450 15.19 20.17 22.94
CA GLU A 450 15.32 19.74 21.55
C GLU A 450 16.20 20.74 20.74
N LYS A 451 16.37 20.52 19.45
CA LYS A 451 17.21 21.35 18.55
C LYS A 451 16.64 22.76 18.38
N ASN A 452 16.96 23.67 19.27
CA ASN A 452 16.58 25.07 19.17
C ASN A 452 17.67 25.86 18.46
N ASN A 453 17.39 26.35 17.27
CA ASN A 453 18.32 27.15 16.46
C ASN A 453 17.77 28.58 16.34
N PRO A 454 18.32 29.58 17.02
CA PRO A 454 17.83 30.96 16.95
C PRO A 454 18.03 31.61 15.57
N ARG A 455 18.95 31.10 14.77
CA ARG A 455 19.25 31.61 13.40
C ARG A 455 18.50 30.87 12.28
N TRP A 456 17.52 30.06 12.60
CA TRP A 456 16.84 29.20 11.63
C TRP A 456 16.24 29.98 10.45
N LYS A 457 15.67 31.18 10.69
CA LYS A 457 15.11 32.04 9.64
C LYS A 457 16.19 32.52 8.67
N VAL A 458 17.34 32.94 9.20
CA VAL A 458 18.50 33.37 8.39
C VAL A 458 18.99 32.22 7.52
N ILE A 459 19.14 31.03 8.10
CA ILE A 459 19.58 29.83 7.38
C ILE A 459 18.57 29.48 6.29
N LEU A 460 17.28 29.46 6.63
CA LEU A 460 16.24 29.12 5.69
C LEU A 460 16.19 30.07 4.48
N GLN A 461 16.40 31.36 4.70
CA GLN A 461 16.38 32.41 3.67
C GLN A 461 17.74 32.63 2.97
N SER A 462 18.77 31.87 3.30
CA SER A 462 20.10 32.03 2.69
C SER A 462 20.29 31.34 1.35
N ARG A 463 19.25 30.73 0.79
CA ARG A 463 19.30 30.01 -0.48
C ARG A 463 19.91 30.83 -1.63
N ASN A 464 19.52 32.08 -1.79
CA ASN A 464 19.96 32.94 -2.88
C ASN A 464 20.87 34.09 -2.39
N THR A 465 20.91 34.33 -1.08
CA THR A 465 21.64 35.44 -0.48
C THR A 465 22.33 34.95 0.78
N PRO A 466 23.55 34.36 0.64
CA PRO A 466 24.31 33.91 1.81
C PRO A 466 24.54 35.08 2.78
N ASN A 467 24.21 34.86 4.06
CA ASN A 467 24.47 35.85 5.10
C ASN A 467 25.64 35.37 5.99
N ASN A 468 26.68 36.18 6.05
CA ASN A 468 27.90 35.90 6.81
C ASN A 468 27.90 36.58 8.20
N ASP A 469 26.87 37.33 8.54
CA ASP A 469 26.73 37.94 9.86
C ASP A 469 26.37 36.90 10.93
N VAL A 470 27.29 36.62 11.84
CA VAL A 470 27.16 35.57 12.88
C VAL A 470 26.16 35.96 13.95
N GLU A 471 25.96 37.26 14.19
CA GLU A 471 25.08 37.78 15.24
C GLU A 471 23.63 37.95 14.77
N GLN A 472 23.37 37.92 13.46
CA GLN A 472 22.03 38.07 12.93
C GLN A 472 21.14 36.86 13.25
N THR A 473 20.03 37.12 13.94
CA THR A 473 18.99 36.11 14.26
C THR A 473 17.74 36.26 13.43
N ASP A 474 17.47 37.44 12.91
CA ASP A 474 16.30 37.72 12.09
C ASP A 474 16.62 37.52 10.59
N GLY A 475 15.70 36.86 9.89
CA GLY A 475 15.81 36.68 8.45
C GLY A 475 15.70 38.01 7.69
N VAL A 476 16.20 38.05 6.47
CA VAL A 476 16.01 39.18 5.59
C VAL A 476 14.59 39.14 5.04
N ASN A 477 13.84 40.25 5.13
CA ASN A 477 12.52 40.37 4.52
C ASN A 477 12.64 40.38 2.98
N HIS A 478 12.59 39.21 2.38
CA HIS A 478 12.51 39.06 0.94
C HIS A 478 11.08 39.25 0.43
N TRP A 479 10.94 39.83 -0.75
CA TRP A 479 9.65 39.99 -1.39
C TRP A 479 8.98 38.60 -1.58
N GLY A 480 7.77 38.45 -1.03
CA GLY A 480 7.00 37.20 -1.09
C GLY A 480 7.31 36.20 0.03
N SER A 481 8.18 36.51 1.01
CA SER A 481 8.40 35.67 2.18
C SER A 481 7.19 35.71 3.11
N GLN A 482 6.68 34.54 3.50
CA GLN A 482 5.54 34.36 4.40
C GLN A 482 5.91 33.52 5.63
N ILE A 483 7.20 33.31 5.86
CA ILE A 483 7.72 32.42 6.90
C ILE A 483 7.24 32.79 8.31
N ASP A 484 7.17 34.09 8.63
CA ASP A 484 6.71 34.57 9.93
C ASP A 484 5.22 34.32 10.13
N GLU A 485 4.42 34.48 9.08
CA GLU A 485 2.99 34.19 9.10
C GLU A 485 2.74 32.71 9.36
N TYR A 486 3.39 31.83 8.58
CA TYR A 486 3.20 30.38 8.69
C TYR A 486 3.79 29.79 9.98
N TYR A 487 4.85 30.38 10.53
CA TYR A 487 5.39 29.93 11.81
C TYR A 487 4.51 30.37 12.97
N THR A 488 3.92 31.57 12.89
CA THR A 488 3.06 32.11 13.97
C THR A 488 1.65 31.51 13.92
N ASN A 489 1.15 31.24 12.71
CA ASN A 489 -0.20 30.75 12.47
C ASN A 489 -0.20 29.76 11.29
N PRO A 490 0.27 28.54 11.49
CA PRO A 490 0.27 27.50 10.46
C PRO A 490 -1.14 27.24 9.92
N ARG A 491 -1.32 27.31 8.60
CA ARG A 491 -2.62 27.09 7.93
C ARG A 491 -2.43 26.24 6.69
#